data_751f2d37450a7c1cab63d2785476f730
#
_entry.id   751f2d37450a7c1cab63d2785476f730
#
_cell.length_a   1.000
_cell.length_b   1.000
_cell.length_c   1.000
_cell.angle_alpha   90.00
_cell.angle_beta   90.00
_cell.angle_gamma   90.00
#
_symmetry.space_group_name_H-M   'P 1'
#
loop_
_entity.id
_entity.type
_entity.pdbx_description
1 polymer ?
#
loop_
_entity_poly.entity_id
_entity_poly.type
_entity_poly.pdbx_seq_one_letter_code
_entity_poly.pdbx_strand_id
1 'polypeptide(L)'
;MTAEVTEPAIQALIHAINEGDRSAFFAALTPDASMSDDGRDRDLTQWADRELFSGPGRMEVKSATDGGRSLIAENTNDTYGTMRTFWRFTLRDGKISRYETGQAGPA
;
A
#
# COMPACT_ATOMS: atom_id res chain seq x y z
N MET A 1 -11.42 -11.78 13.55
CA MET A 1 -9.97 -12.02 13.60
C MET A 1 -9.25 -10.77 13.16
N THR A 2 -8.23 -10.38 13.88
CA THR A 2 -7.49 -9.17 13.60
C THR A 2 -6.37 -9.47 12.61
N ALA A 3 -6.29 -8.68 11.54
CA ALA A 3 -5.17 -8.77 10.62
C ALA A 3 -3.94 -8.15 11.29
N GLU A 4 -2.82 -8.86 11.26
CA GLU A 4 -1.61 -8.40 11.92
C GLU A 4 -0.54 -8.02 10.91
N VAL A 5 -0.11 -6.77 10.99
CA VAL A 5 1.03 -6.24 10.25
C VAL A 5 2.10 -5.94 11.27
N THR A 6 3.18 -6.70 11.26
CA THR A 6 4.25 -6.58 12.25
C THR A 6 5.50 -5.92 11.71
N GLU A 7 5.67 -5.86 10.39
CA GLU A 7 6.83 -5.18 9.78
C GLU A 7 6.69 -3.67 9.92
N PRO A 8 7.64 -3.00 10.60
CA PRO A 8 7.51 -1.56 10.87
C PRO A 8 7.36 -0.70 9.61
N ALA A 9 8.08 -1.01 8.54
CA ALA A 9 7.99 -0.22 7.31
C ALA A 9 6.60 -0.32 6.69
N ILE A 10 5.99 -1.50 6.74
CA ILE A 10 4.65 -1.71 6.19
C ILE A 10 3.60 -1.01 7.06
N GLN A 11 3.76 -1.09 8.39
CA GLN A 11 2.89 -0.34 9.31
C GLN A 11 2.96 1.15 9.02
N ALA A 12 4.17 1.67 8.83
CA ALA A 12 4.38 3.10 8.56
C ALA A 12 3.73 3.52 7.25
N LEU A 13 3.84 2.68 6.21
CA LEU A 13 3.24 2.98 4.91
C LEU A 13 1.71 3.04 5.00
N ILE A 14 1.10 2.06 5.67
CA ILE A 14 -0.35 2.02 5.84
C ILE A 14 -0.82 3.24 6.63
N HIS A 15 -0.12 3.57 7.71
CA HIS A 15 -0.43 4.73 8.53
C HIS A 15 -0.34 6.02 7.71
N ALA A 16 0.71 6.15 6.90
CA ALA A 16 0.89 7.33 6.05
C ALA A 16 -0.26 7.49 5.04
N ILE A 17 -0.70 6.39 4.44
CA ILE A 17 -1.85 6.42 3.53
C ILE A 17 -3.09 6.93 4.26
N ASN A 18 -3.34 6.41 5.47
CA ASN A 18 -4.53 6.77 6.23
C ASN A 18 -4.50 8.20 6.76
N GLU A 19 -3.30 8.74 7.00
CA GLU A 19 -3.13 10.13 7.44
C GLU A 19 -2.99 11.11 6.28
N GLY A 20 -2.90 10.62 5.05
CA GLY A 20 -2.65 11.49 3.91
C GLY A 20 -1.24 12.08 3.93
N ASP A 21 -0.31 11.42 4.59
CA ASP A 21 1.05 11.93 4.80
C ASP A 21 1.99 11.38 3.71
N ARG A 22 2.09 12.13 2.63
CA ARG A 22 2.91 11.76 1.48
C ARG A 22 4.38 11.59 1.85
N SER A 23 4.91 12.49 2.68
CA SER A 23 6.31 12.42 3.09
C SER A 23 6.62 11.15 3.87
N ALA A 24 5.74 10.78 4.79
CA ALA A 24 5.91 9.56 5.57
C ALA A 24 5.79 8.31 4.69
N PHE A 25 4.91 8.36 3.69
CA PHE A 25 4.78 7.27 2.72
C PHE A 25 6.11 7.01 2.01
N PHE A 26 6.71 8.04 1.44
CA PHE A 26 7.98 7.90 0.74
C PHE A 26 9.14 7.58 1.68
N ALA A 27 9.06 8.02 2.93
CA ALA A 27 10.09 7.69 3.92
C ALA A 27 10.14 6.19 4.26
N ALA A 28 9.05 5.47 4.06
CA ALA A 28 8.99 4.02 4.28
C ALA A 28 9.58 3.23 3.10
N LEU A 29 9.90 3.89 2.00
CA LEU A 29 10.39 3.27 0.77
C LEU A 29 11.89 3.49 0.61
N THR A 30 12.55 2.58 -0.12
CA THR A 30 13.94 2.84 -0.55
C THR A 30 13.93 3.92 -1.64
N PRO A 31 15.08 4.62 -1.85
CA PRO A 31 15.13 5.66 -2.90
C PRO A 31 14.84 5.15 -4.30
N ASP A 32 15.13 3.87 -4.56
CA ASP A 32 14.94 3.24 -5.86
C ASP A 32 13.70 2.33 -5.89
N ALA A 33 12.77 2.53 -4.96
CA ALA A 33 11.59 1.68 -4.86
C ALA A 33 10.77 1.70 -6.14
N SER A 34 10.16 0.56 -6.45
CA SER A 34 9.31 0.37 -7.62
C SER A 34 7.99 -0.25 -7.23
N MET A 35 7.05 -0.23 -8.15
CA MET A 35 5.74 -0.83 -7.89
C MET A 35 5.08 -1.31 -9.18
N SER A 36 4.10 -2.18 -9.02
CA SER A 36 3.21 -2.56 -10.12
C SER A 36 1.76 -2.46 -9.69
N ASP A 37 0.89 -2.24 -10.67
CA ASP A 37 -0.56 -2.18 -10.46
C ASP A 37 -1.21 -3.10 -11.48
N ASP A 38 -1.92 -4.12 -11.00
CA ASP A 38 -2.53 -5.17 -11.83
C ASP A 38 -1.52 -5.80 -12.79
N GLY A 39 -0.30 -6.05 -12.29
CA GLY A 39 0.74 -6.71 -13.05
C GLY A 39 1.55 -5.81 -13.98
N ARG A 40 1.30 -4.51 -13.97
CA ARG A 40 2.02 -3.55 -14.80
C ARG A 40 2.85 -2.62 -13.95
N ASP A 41 4.12 -2.50 -14.28
CA ASP A 41 4.99 -1.53 -13.60
C ASP A 41 4.54 -0.11 -13.93
N ARG A 42 4.47 0.73 -12.90
CA ARG A 42 4.05 2.11 -13.02
C ARG A 42 5.11 3.02 -12.40
N ASP A 43 5.07 4.29 -12.78
CA ASP A 43 5.85 5.30 -12.08
C ASP A 43 5.27 5.46 -10.68
N LEU A 44 6.06 5.09 -9.67
CA LEU A 44 5.59 5.03 -8.29
C LEU A 44 5.10 6.39 -7.80
N THR A 45 5.85 7.45 -8.09
CA THR A 45 5.51 8.79 -7.64
C THR A 45 4.21 9.27 -8.27
N GLN A 46 4.06 9.14 -9.58
CA GLN A 46 2.84 9.54 -10.27
C GLN A 46 1.64 8.73 -9.80
N TRP A 47 1.83 7.41 -9.66
CA TRP A 47 0.76 6.52 -9.23
C TRP A 47 0.30 6.89 -7.81
N ALA A 48 1.24 7.08 -6.88
CA ALA A 48 0.90 7.40 -5.49
C ALA A 48 0.19 8.75 -5.40
N ASP A 49 0.67 9.75 -6.13
CA ASP A 49 0.03 11.07 -6.12
C ASP A 49 -1.39 11.02 -6.66
N ARG A 50 -1.63 10.21 -7.70
CA ARG A 50 -2.95 10.09 -8.31
C ARG A 50 -3.89 9.19 -7.50
N GLU A 51 -3.40 8.05 -7.03
CA GLU A 51 -4.26 7.03 -6.43
C GLU A 51 -4.38 7.14 -4.91
N LEU A 52 -3.37 7.65 -4.24
CA LEU A 52 -3.34 7.67 -2.77
C LEU A 52 -3.47 9.06 -2.18
N PHE A 53 -2.94 10.08 -2.85
CA PHE A 53 -2.81 11.41 -2.26
C PHE A 53 -3.52 12.51 -3.06
N SER A 54 -4.37 12.16 -4.01
CA SER A 54 -5.12 13.16 -4.77
C SER A 54 -6.35 13.67 -4.02
N GLY A 55 -6.70 13.04 -2.91
CA GLY A 55 -7.84 13.42 -2.09
C GLY A 55 -7.92 12.51 -0.87
N PRO A 56 -8.96 12.67 -0.04
CA PRO A 56 -9.11 11.81 1.12
C PRO A 56 -9.21 10.34 0.72
N GLY A 57 -8.51 9.50 1.45
CA GLY A 57 -8.53 8.08 1.21
C GLY A 57 -8.28 7.31 2.49
N ARG A 58 -8.63 6.04 2.49
CA ARG A 58 -8.45 5.18 3.65
C ARG A 58 -8.15 3.76 3.21
N MET A 59 -7.25 3.12 3.94
CA MET A 59 -6.87 1.73 3.70
C MET A 59 -7.14 0.93 4.97
N GLU A 60 -7.97 -0.09 4.86
CA GLU A 60 -8.27 -0.98 5.97
C GLU A 60 -7.77 -2.38 5.64
N VAL A 61 -6.84 -2.91 6.44
CA VAL A 61 -6.30 -4.25 6.22
C VAL A 61 -7.32 -5.28 6.70
N LYS A 62 -7.68 -6.20 5.82
CA LYS A 62 -8.65 -7.27 6.11
C LYS A 62 -7.97 -8.58 6.46
N SER A 63 -6.84 -8.90 5.85
CA SER A 63 -6.05 -10.07 6.19
C SER A 63 -4.59 -9.81 5.84
N ALA A 64 -3.68 -10.49 6.53
CA ALA A 64 -2.26 -10.33 6.29
C ALA A 64 -1.52 -11.63 6.61
N THR A 65 -0.46 -11.89 5.86
CA THR A 65 0.46 -13.00 6.11
C THR A 65 1.89 -12.47 6.05
N ASP A 66 2.83 -13.24 6.62
CA ASP A 66 4.26 -12.89 6.62
C ASP A 66 4.53 -11.49 7.19
N GLY A 67 3.87 -11.16 8.32
CA GLY A 67 4.07 -9.87 8.98
C GLY A 67 3.50 -8.69 8.23
N GLY A 68 2.69 -8.94 7.21
CA GLY A 68 2.10 -7.90 6.36
C GLY A 68 2.75 -7.80 4.99
N ARG A 69 3.74 -8.65 4.69
CA ARG A 69 4.36 -8.65 3.35
C ARG A 69 3.37 -9.04 2.27
N SER A 70 2.32 -9.75 2.62
CA SER A 70 1.20 -10.05 1.73
C SER A 70 -0.07 -9.76 2.48
N LEU A 71 -0.93 -8.91 1.92
CA LEU A 71 -2.18 -8.56 2.60
C LEU A 71 -3.28 -8.24 1.60
N ILE A 72 -4.50 -8.31 2.12
CA ILE A 72 -5.72 -7.88 1.43
C ILE A 72 -6.26 -6.69 2.22
N ALA A 73 -6.64 -5.64 1.50
CA ALA A 73 -7.16 -4.44 2.11
C ALA A 73 -8.38 -3.94 1.35
N GLU A 74 -9.16 -3.11 2.01
CA GLU A 74 -10.19 -2.30 1.34
C GLU A 74 -9.69 -0.87 1.32
N ASN A 75 -9.58 -0.32 0.12
CA ASN A 75 -9.21 1.06 -0.09
C ASN A 75 -10.44 1.85 -0.47
N THR A 76 -10.65 2.96 0.20
CA THR A 76 -11.80 3.85 -0.06
C THR A 76 -11.27 5.21 -0.45
N ASN A 77 -11.84 5.78 -1.52
CA ASN A 77 -11.54 7.16 -1.90
C ASN A 77 -12.77 7.76 -2.58
N ASP A 78 -12.71 9.06 -2.84
CA ASP A 78 -13.84 9.80 -3.41
C ASP A 78 -14.08 9.48 -4.89
N THR A 79 -13.06 8.97 -5.57
CA THR A 79 -13.15 8.70 -7.01
C THR A 79 -13.80 7.35 -7.29
N TYR A 80 -13.38 6.30 -6.58
CA TYR A 80 -13.77 4.93 -6.89
C TYR A 80 -14.68 4.31 -5.84
N GLY A 81 -14.92 5.00 -4.71
CA GLY A 81 -15.60 4.38 -3.58
C GLY A 81 -14.69 3.39 -2.89
N THR A 82 -15.20 2.21 -2.56
CA THR A 82 -14.44 1.19 -1.86
C THR A 82 -14.03 0.07 -2.82
N MET A 83 -12.73 -0.23 -2.85
CA MET A 83 -12.17 -1.30 -3.68
C MET A 83 -11.41 -2.29 -2.81
N ARG A 84 -11.57 -3.57 -3.11
CA ARG A 84 -10.79 -4.62 -2.48
C ARG A 84 -9.48 -4.75 -3.25
N THR A 85 -8.34 -4.66 -2.54
CA THR A 85 -7.01 -4.67 -3.14
C THR A 85 -6.13 -5.70 -2.49
N PHE A 86 -5.13 -6.18 -3.23
CA PHE A 86 -4.05 -6.97 -2.65
C PHE A 86 -2.79 -6.11 -2.61
N TRP A 87 -1.87 -6.44 -1.70
CA TRP A 87 -0.57 -5.78 -1.59
C TRP A 87 0.48 -6.81 -1.26
N ARG A 88 1.60 -6.77 -1.97
CA ARG A 88 2.77 -7.60 -1.70
C ARG A 88 3.97 -6.69 -1.61
N PHE A 89 4.73 -6.83 -0.52
CA PHE A 89 5.85 -5.96 -0.23
C PHE A 89 7.15 -6.74 -0.23
N THR A 90 8.18 -6.18 -0.84
CA THR A 90 9.55 -6.65 -0.77
C THR A 90 10.33 -5.65 0.07
N LEU A 91 11.05 -6.15 1.07
CA LEU A 91 11.80 -5.29 1.99
C LEU A 91 13.30 -5.42 1.72
N ARG A 92 14.01 -4.32 1.94
CA ARG A 92 15.46 -4.27 1.88
C ARG A 92 15.94 -3.30 2.94
N ASP A 93 16.79 -3.79 3.85
CA ASP A 93 17.37 -2.98 4.92
C ASP A 93 16.32 -2.21 5.74
N GLY A 94 15.21 -2.88 6.04
CA GLY A 94 14.16 -2.31 6.86
C GLY A 94 13.24 -1.34 6.16
N LYS A 95 13.35 -1.20 4.83
CA LYS A 95 12.47 -0.34 4.04
C LYS A 95 11.87 -1.14 2.90
N ILE A 96 10.78 -0.63 2.34
CA ILE A 96 10.11 -1.27 1.22
C ILE A 96 10.84 -0.91 -0.06
N SER A 97 11.37 -1.92 -0.75
CA SER A 97 12.07 -1.72 -2.03
C SER A 97 11.14 -1.91 -3.23
N ARG A 98 10.03 -2.62 -3.04
CA ARG A 98 9.03 -2.82 -4.09
C ARG A 98 7.70 -3.18 -3.45
N TYR A 99 6.62 -2.73 -4.06
CA TYR A 99 5.31 -3.29 -3.76
C TYR A 99 4.55 -3.57 -5.03
N GLU A 100 3.73 -4.61 -4.98
CA GLU A 100 2.78 -4.95 -6.03
C GLU A 100 1.39 -4.81 -5.46
N THR A 101 0.52 -4.16 -6.19
CA THR A 101 -0.85 -3.99 -5.77
C THR A 101 -1.76 -4.19 -6.98
N GLY A 102 -3.04 -4.23 -6.72
CA GLY A 102 -4.03 -4.37 -7.75
C GLY A 102 -5.37 -4.70 -7.15
N GLN A 103 -6.35 -4.88 -8.01
CA GLN A 103 -7.67 -5.24 -7.58
C GLN A 103 -7.70 -6.71 -7.18
N ALA A 104 -8.11 -6.99 -5.95
CA ALA A 104 -8.34 -8.35 -5.51
C ALA A 104 -9.67 -8.83 -6.07
N GLY A 105 -9.72 -10.07 -6.50
CA GLY A 105 -10.96 -10.65 -6.98
C GLY A 105 -12.01 -10.72 -5.90
N PRO A 106 -13.25 -11.08 -6.27
CA PRO A 106 -14.29 -11.28 -5.26
C PRO A 106 -13.90 -12.37 -4.28
N ALA A 107 -14.28 -12.18 -3.05
CA ALA A 107 -13.97 -13.14 -1.99
C ALA A 107 -14.67 -14.48 -2.24
#